data_d849a02445623083fc66ac321050fc5d
#
_entry.id   d849a02445623083fc66ac321050fc5d
#
_cell.length_a   1.000
_cell.length_b   1.000
_cell.length_c   1.000
_cell.angle_alpha   90.00
_cell.angle_beta   90.00
_cell.angle_gamma   90.00
#
_symmetry.space_group_name_H-M   'P 1'
#
loop_
_entity.id
_entity.type
_entity.pdbx_description
1 polymer ?
#
loop_
_entity_poly.entity_id
_entity_poly.type
_entity_poly.pdbx_seq_one_letter_code
_entity_poly.pdbx_strand_id
1 'polypeptide(L)'
;MHIASLLKDKSPEIADVGFPIEDVMIRASSMDALREQCLTDDGWTLQKESHAVRTLYRTSDHNPGVHSVRLDGDVDAPVFIILCLLHEVDLFTRWIPSYSLLGLGFAKCVAHPSPTELMVHMNVNIPWPLTDRYCFFKCDGIDCMDDEIPQIGVIMTVR
;
A
#
# COMPACT_ATOMS: atom_id res chain seq x y z
N MET A 1 4.99 -19.07 6.14
CA MET A 1 6.26 -18.91 6.90
C MET A 1 6.44 -17.42 7.14
N HIS A 2 6.55 -16.98 8.41
CA HIS A 2 6.57 -15.53 8.69
C HIS A 2 7.99 -14.97 8.51
N ILE A 3 8.15 -13.98 7.63
CA ILE A 3 9.44 -13.31 7.34
C ILE A 3 10.07 -12.77 8.63
N ALA A 4 9.26 -12.21 9.53
CA ALA A 4 9.73 -11.71 10.82
C ALA A 4 10.38 -12.79 11.71
N SER A 5 9.92 -14.05 11.66
CA SER A 5 10.52 -15.14 12.43
C SER A 5 11.88 -15.56 11.88
N LEU A 6 12.02 -15.59 10.56
CA LEU A 6 13.28 -15.90 9.89
C LEU A 6 14.37 -14.86 10.16
N LEU A 7 14.00 -13.59 10.16
CA LEU A 7 14.92 -12.50 10.46
C LEU A 7 15.37 -12.53 11.93
N LYS A 8 14.46 -12.92 12.84
CA LYS A 8 14.77 -13.04 14.26
C LYS A 8 15.80 -14.13 14.55
N ASP A 9 15.68 -15.27 13.85
CA ASP A 9 16.62 -16.39 14.01
C ASP A 9 18.02 -16.07 13.45
N LYS A 10 18.11 -15.23 12.42
CA LYS A 10 19.37 -14.79 11.78
C LYS A 10 19.90 -13.45 12.30
N SER A 11 19.21 -12.84 13.24
CA SER A 11 19.57 -11.53 13.82
C SER A 11 21.05 -11.41 14.29
N PRO A 12 21.65 -12.41 14.94
CA PRO A 12 23.06 -12.30 15.36
C PRO A 12 24.07 -12.31 14.21
N GLU A 13 23.75 -12.98 13.10
CA GLU A 13 24.63 -13.03 11.92
C GLU A 13 24.58 -11.73 11.10
N ILE A 14 23.44 -11.05 11.12
CA ILE A 14 23.18 -9.83 10.34
C ILE A 14 23.60 -8.57 11.12
N ALA A 15 23.62 -8.63 12.46
CA ALA A 15 23.99 -7.50 13.32
C ALA A 15 25.42 -7.00 13.08
N ASP A 16 26.31 -7.88 12.63
CA ASP A 16 27.73 -7.57 12.38
C ASP A 16 27.94 -6.75 11.07
N VAL A 17 26.90 -6.62 10.24
CA VAL A 17 26.97 -5.93 8.93
C VAL A 17 26.50 -4.48 9.01
N GLY A 18 26.10 -3.97 10.18
CA GLY A 18 25.59 -2.60 10.36
C GLY A 18 24.26 -2.32 9.64
N PHE A 19 23.50 -3.36 9.35
CA PHE A 19 22.21 -3.26 8.67
C PHE A 19 21.10 -2.85 9.66
N PRO A 20 20.16 -1.97 9.30
CA PRO A 20 19.06 -1.53 10.18
C PRO A 20 18.02 -2.65 10.37
N ILE A 21 18.36 -3.69 11.11
CA ILE A 21 17.54 -4.89 11.32
C ILE A 21 16.18 -4.54 11.91
N GLU A 22 16.17 -3.59 12.84
CA GLU A 22 14.93 -3.18 13.51
C GLU A 22 13.91 -2.62 12.52
N ASP A 23 14.34 -1.77 11.59
CA ASP A 23 13.48 -1.23 10.53
C ASP A 23 12.96 -2.32 9.60
N VAL A 24 13.82 -3.29 9.25
CA VAL A 24 13.42 -4.43 8.41
C VAL A 24 12.41 -5.31 9.12
N MET A 25 12.61 -5.58 10.42
CA MET A 25 11.67 -6.37 11.21
C MET A 25 10.31 -5.67 11.37
N ILE A 26 10.29 -4.36 11.58
CA ILE A 26 9.04 -3.58 11.64
C ILE A 26 8.30 -3.66 10.32
N ARG A 27 9.00 -3.51 9.18
CA ARG A 27 8.40 -3.62 7.84
C ARG A 27 7.87 -5.02 7.58
N ALA A 28 8.64 -6.06 7.89
CA ALA A 28 8.23 -7.45 7.73
C ALA A 28 6.99 -7.76 8.56
N SER A 29 6.94 -7.33 9.83
CA SER A 29 5.78 -7.52 10.70
C SER A 29 4.54 -6.77 10.18
N SER A 30 4.73 -5.56 9.65
CA SER A 30 3.65 -4.78 9.05
C SER A 30 3.11 -5.46 7.80
N MET A 31 3.97 -6.10 7.02
CA MET A 31 3.59 -6.84 5.82
C MET A 31 2.85 -8.13 6.16
N ASP A 32 3.32 -8.89 7.14
CA ASP A 32 2.63 -10.08 7.62
C ASP A 32 1.20 -9.75 8.09
N ALA A 33 1.04 -8.66 8.84
CA ALA A 33 -0.26 -8.19 9.30
C ALA A 33 -1.17 -7.74 8.13
N LEU A 34 -0.62 -7.06 7.12
CA LEU A 34 -1.35 -6.66 5.93
C LEU A 34 -1.80 -7.87 5.12
N ARG A 35 -0.90 -8.83 4.92
CA ARG A 35 -1.16 -10.08 4.21
C ARG A 35 -2.31 -10.86 4.84
N GLU A 36 -2.29 -11.02 6.16
CA GLU A 36 -3.35 -11.67 6.90
C GLU A 36 -4.70 -10.98 6.67
N GLN A 37 -4.73 -9.65 6.70
CA GLN A 37 -5.93 -8.87 6.42
C GLN A 37 -6.43 -8.97 4.98
N CYS A 38 -5.55 -9.23 4.01
CA CYS A 38 -5.91 -9.40 2.61
C CYS A 38 -6.42 -10.81 2.28
N LEU A 39 -6.00 -11.83 3.04
CA LEU A 39 -6.34 -13.23 2.80
C LEU A 39 -7.69 -13.65 3.40
N THR A 40 -8.21 -12.90 4.36
CA THR A 40 -9.48 -13.22 5.01
C THR A 40 -10.50 -12.09 4.85
N ASP A 41 -11.77 -12.45 4.86
CA ASP A 41 -12.87 -11.48 4.88
C ASP A 41 -13.35 -11.16 6.33
N ASP A 42 -12.65 -11.70 7.34
CA ASP A 42 -13.02 -11.50 8.73
C ASP A 42 -12.94 -10.03 9.15
N GLY A 43 -14.01 -9.53 9.73
CA GLY A 43 -14.13 -8.13 10.13
C GLY A 43 -14.37 -7.16 8.98
N TRP A 44 -14.50 -7.62 7.74
CA TRP A 44 -14.83 -6.79 6.59
C TRP A 44 -16.30 -6.88 6.23
N THR A 45 -16.89 -5.76 5.83
CA THR A 45 -18.26 -5.67 5.34
C THR A 45 -18.25 -5.40 3.84
N LEU A 46 -18.86 -6.29 3.05
CA LEU A 46 -19.02 -6.07 1.60
C LEU A 46 -19.96 -4.90 1.37
N GLN A 47 -19.47 -3.84 0.76
CA GLN A 47 -20.25 -2.64 0.42
C GLN A 47 -20.80 -2.70 -0.99
N LYS A 48 -20.00 -3.20 -1.92
CA LYS A 48 -20.38 -3.25 -3.34
C LYS A 48 -19.59 -4.33 -4.06
N GLU A 49 -20.26 -4.97 -5.01
CA GLU A 49 -19.64 -5.84 -6.00
C GLU A 49 -20.10 -5.39 -7.38
N SER A 50 -19.17 -5.11 -8.27
CA SER A 50 -19.46 -4.62 -9.63
C SER A 50 -18.29 -4.90 -10.56
N HIS A 51 -18.55 -5.46 -11.74
CA HIS A 51 -17.55 -5.74 -12.78
C HIS A 51 -16.33 -6.55 -12.25
N ALA A 52 -16.60 -7.62 -11.49
CA ALA A 52 -15.59 -8.46 -10.87
C ALA A 52 -14.66 -7.72 -9.86
N VAL A 53 -15.08 -6.56 -9.36
CA VAL A 53 -14.41 -5.86 -8.27
C VAL A 53 -15.31 -5.86 -7.04
N ARG A 54 -14.78 -6.36 -5.93
CA ARG A 54 -15.40 -6.31 -4.60
C ARG A 54 -14.85 -5.12 -3.83
N THR A 55 -15.73 -4.32 -3.26
CA THR A 55 -15.37 -3.22 -2.36
C THR A 55 -15.78 -3.60 -0.95
N LEU A 56 -14.81 -3.74 -0.06
CA LEU A 56 -15.02 -4.07 1.33
C LEU A 56 -14.62 -2.89 2.22
N TYR A 57 -15.31 -2.79 3.34
CA TYR A 57 -15.13 -1.69 4.29
C TYR A 57 -15.02 -2.23 5.72
N ARG A 58 -14.18 -1.58 6.51
CA ARG A 58 -14.01 -1.89 7.93
C ARG A 58 -13.76 -0.61 8.73
N THR A 59 -14.36 -0.51 9.89
CA THR A 59 -14.01 0.49 10.91
C THR A 59 -13.09 -0.16 11.94
N SER A 60 -12.10 0.56 12.42
CA SER A 60 -11.24 0.06 13.49
C SER A 60 -12.00 0.01 14.82
N ASP A 61 -11.96 -1.14 15.50
CA ASP A 61 -12.56 -1.29 16.83
C ASP A 61 -11.83 -0.46 17.89
N HIS A 62 -10.54 -0.22 17.70
CA HIS A 62 -9.72 0.54 18.65
C HIS A 62 -9.71 2.05 18.38
N ASN A 63 -10.03 2.46 17.16
CA ASN A 63 -10.11 3.87 16.79
C ASN A 63 -11.26 4.11 15.80
N PRO A 64 -12.45 4.51 16.27
CA PRO A 64 -13.64 4.70 15.42
C PRO A 64 -13.47 5.73 14.30
N GLY A 65 -12.45 6.59 14.38
CA GLY A 65 -12.12 7.55 13.32
C GLY A 65 -11.26 6.96 12.17
N VAL A 66 -10.80 5.71 12.31
CA VAL A 66 -10.00 5.04 11.27
C VAL A 66 -10.90 4.11 10.46
N HIS A 67 -10.98 4.40 9.18
CA HIS A 67 -11.76 3.65 8.21
C HIS A 67 -10.82 2.98 7.21
N SER A 68 -11.06 1.70 6.92
CA SER A 68 -10.30 0.94 5.94
C SER A 68 -11.20 0.54 4.78
N VAL A 69 -10.67 0.65 3.58
CA VAL A 69 -11.32 0.19 2.35
C VAL A 69 -10.39 -0.81 1.68
N ARG A 70 -10.94 -1.94 1.24
CA ARG A 70 -10.24 -2.94 0.44
C ARG A 70 -10.97 -3.12 -0.88
N LEU A 71 -10.22 -3.14 -1.95
CA LEU A 71 -10.70 -3.43 -3.30
C LEU A 71 -10.05 -4.72 -3.77
N ASP A 72 -10.85 -5.73 -4.05
CA ASP A 72 -10.40 -7.01 -4.58
C ASP A 72 -10.88 -7.14 -6.02
N GLY A 73 -9.99 -7.51 -6.92
CA GLY A 73 -10.33 -7.71 -8.32
C GLY A 73 -9.17 -8.26 -9.12
N ASP A 74 -9.48 -8.82 -10.28
CA ASP A 74 -8.49 -9.32 -11.22
C ASP A 74 -8.15 -8.25 -12.25
N VAL A 75 -6.87 -8.17 -12.59
CA VAL A 75 -6.38 -7.27 -13.63
C VAL A 75 -5.70 -8.12 -14.71
N ASP A 76 -6.22 -8.08 -15.92
CA ASP A 76 -5.66 -8.78 -17.07
C ASP A 76 -4.43 -8.03 -17.62
N ALA A 77 -3.38 -8.03 -16.83
CA ALA A 77 -2.09 -7.44 -17.20
C ALA A 77 -0.92 -8.16 -16.49
N PRO A 78 0.26 -8.23 -17.11
CA PRO A 78 1.46 -8.71 -16.43
C PRO A 78 1.77 -7.88 -15.18
N VAL A 79 2.11 -8.54 -14.08
CA VAL A 79 2.42 -7.87 -12.79
C VAL A 79 3.47 -6.76 -12.94
N PHE A 80 4.46 -6.97 -13.82
CA PHE A 80 5.49 -5.98 -14.08
C PHE A 80 4.93 -4.66 -14.63
N ILE A 81 3.93 -4.71 -15.51
CA ILE A 81 3.27 -3.51 -16.04
C ILE A 81 2.54 -2.77 -14.92
N ILE A 82 1.87 -3.50 -14.02
CA ILE A 82 1.18 -2.93 -12.86
C ILE A 82 2.18 -2.21 -11.94
N LEU A 83 3.32 -2.85 -11.67
CA LEU A 83 4.40 -2.25 -10.86
C LEU A 83 4.96 -0.99 -11.51
N CYS A 84 5.19 -1.00 -12.84
CA CYS A 84 5.62 0.20 -13.56
C CYS A 84 4.61 1.34 -13.41
N LEU A 85 3.31 1.07 -13.54
CA LEU A 85 2.27 2.08 -13.37
C LEU A 85 2.25 2.65 -11.94
N LEU A 86 2.45 1.82 -10.93
CA LEU A 86 2.53 2.26 -9.54
C LEU A 86 3.80 3.07 -9.25
N HIS A 87 4.88 2.80 -9.97
CA HIS A 87 6.15 3.51 -9.81
C HIS A 87 6.16 4.86 -10.53
N GLU A 88 5.42 5.00 -11.63
CA GLU A 88 5.29 6.20 -12.45
C GLU A 88 4.29 7.19 -11.86
N VAL A 89 4.58 7.69 -10.65
CA VAL A 89 3.68 8.56 -9.86
C VAL A 89 3.25 9.81 -10.63
N ASP A 90 4.14 10.40 -11.42
CA ASP A 90 3.86 11.62 -12.19
C ASP A 90 2.78 11.41 -13.27
N LEU A 91 2.49 10.15 -13.62
CA LEU A 91 1.43 9.78 -14.56
C LEU A 91 0.09 9.47 -13.89
N PHE A 92 0.00 9.47 -12.58
CA PHE A 92 -1.22 9.12 -11.84
C PHE A 92 -2.43 9.94 -12.29
N THR A 93 -2.24 11.24 -12.58
CA THR A 93 -3.30 12.11 -13.08
C THR A 93 -3.86 11.70 -14.44
N ARG A 94 -3.17 10.83 -15.19
CA ARG A 94 -3.59 10.39 -16.53
C ARG A 94 -4.46 9.13 -16.50
N TRP A 95 -4.30 8.28 -15.49
CA TRP A 95 -4.99 6.99 -15.45
C TRP A 95 -5.84 6.78 -14.19
N ILE A 96 -5.57 7.47 -13.09
CA ILE A 96 -6.47 7.44 -11.92
C ILE A 96 -7.76 8.17 -12.30
N PRO A 97 -8.92 7.49 -12.22
CA PRO A 97 -10.18 8.09 -12.59
C PRO A 97 -10.53 9.28 -11.69
N SER A 98 -10.92 10.38 -12.32
CA SER A 98 -11.51 11.51 -11.61
C SER A 98 -12.99 11.25 -11.40
N TYR A 99 -13.44 11.31 -10.17
CA TYR A 99 -14.86 11.28 -9.85
C TYR A 99 -15.41 12.72 -9.81
N SER A 100 -16.69 12.88 -10.12
CA SER A 100 -17.34 14.20 -10.24
C SER A 100 -17.14 15.14 -9.05
N LEU A 101 -16.81 14.60 -7.88
CA LEU A 101 -16.60 15.36 -6.65
C LEU A 101 -15.14 15.36 -6.16
N LEU A 102 -14.31 14.47 -6.69
CA LEU A 102 -12.92 14.31 -6.25
C LEU A 102 -12.03 14.05 -7.46
N GLY A 103 -11.05 14.86 -7.65
CA GLY A 103 -10.06 14.72 -8.72
C GLY A 103 -8.64 14.73 -8.17
N LEU A 104 -7.73 14.04 -8.84
CA LEU A 104 -6.32 14.16 -8.57
C LEU A 104 -5.76 15.39 -9.29
N GLY A 105 -5.38 16.42 -8.55
CA GLY A 105 -4.83 17.65 -9.12
C GLY A 105 -3.40 17.45 -9.62
N PHE A 106 -2.56 16.84 -8.79
CA PHE A 106 -1.24 16.36 -9.18
C PHE A 106 -0.81 15.19 -8.29
N ALA A 107 0.13 14.42 -8.80
CA ALA A 107 0.93 13.49 -8.02
C ALA A 107 2.38 13.63 -8.45
N LYS A 108 3.31 13.59 -7.50
CA LYS A 108 4.73 13.74 -7.75
C LYS A 108 5.54 12.86 -6.81
N CYS A 109 6.51 12.14 -7.36
CA CYS A 109 7.54 11.53 -6.55
C CYS A 109 8.54 12.62 -6.08
N VAL A 110 8.69 12.78 -4.77
CA VAL A 110 9.56 13.80 -4.17
C VAL A 110 10.91 13.23 -3.72
N ALA A 111 10.97 11.92 -3.48
CA ALA A 111 12.21 11.22 -3.15
C ALA A 111 12.10 9.72 -3.40
N HIS A 112 13.24 9.10 -3.69
CA HIS A 112 13.46 7.65 -3.76
C HIS A 112 14.51 7.26 -2.71
N PRO A 113 14.13 7.00 -1.46
CA PRO A 113 15.09 6.61 -0.43
C PRO A 113 15.79 5.28 -0.72
N SER A 114 15.08 4.35 -1.38
CA SER A 114 15.61 3.08 -1.87
C SER A 114 14.88 2.63 -3.15
N PRO A 115 15.35 1.59 -3.85
CA PRO A 115 14.67 1.08 -5.04
C PRO A 115 13.23 0.63 -4.81
N THR A 116 12.88 0.26 -3.59
CA THR A 116 11.53 -0.19 -3.20
C THR A 116 10.75 0.85 -2.39
N GLU A 117 11.33 2.03 -2.16
CA GLU A 117 10.70 3.09 -1.37
C GLU A 117 10.48 4.34 -2.21
N LEU A 118 9.27 4.86 -2.13
CA LEU A 118 8.89 6.13 -2.76
C LEU A 118 8.32 7.08 -1.71
N MET A 119 8.65 8.35 -1.83
CA MET A 119 7.93 9.41 -1.15
C MET A 119 7.10 10.20 -2.16
N VAL A 120 5.80 10.18 -1.96
CA VAL A 120 4.83 10.74 -2.90
C VAL A 120 4.11 11.92 -2.27
N HIS A 121 4.05 13.01 -3.02
CA HIS A 121 3.22 14.17 -2.69
C HIS A 121 2.07 14.24 -3.69
N MET A 122 0.85 14.28 -3.17
CA MET A 122 -0.37 14.33 -3.98
C MET A 122 -1.29 15.46 -3.52
N ASN A 123 -2.01 16.04 -4.48
CA ASN A 123 -3.08 16.97 -4.23
C ASN A 123 -4.41 16.37 -4.71
N VAL A 124 -5.42 16.42 -3.86
CA VAL A 124 -6.78 16.04 -4.19
C VAL A 124 -7.63 17.30 -4.27
N ASN A 125 -8.16 17.56 -5.45
CA ASN A 125 -9.09 18.66 -5.69
C ASN A 125 -10.44 18.34 -5.09
N ILE A 126 -10.96 19.23 -4.26
CA ILE A 126 -12.26 19.09 -3.63
C ILE A 126 -13.11 20.29 -4.04
N PRO A 127 -14.40 20.08 -4.46
CA PRO A 127 -15.24 21.18 -4.92
C PRO A 127 -15.54 22.18 -3.78
N TRP A 128 -15.67 23.43 -4.21
CA TRP A 128 -16.11 24.50 -3.32
C TRP A 128 -17.42 24.10 -2.57
N PRO A 129 -17.58 24.41 -1.27
CA PRO A 129 -16.82 25.35 -0.44
C PRO A 129 -15.61 24.75 0.32
N LEU A 130 -15.24 23.51 0.07
CA LEU A 130 -14.11 22.87 0.69
C LEU A 130 -12.81 23.25 -0.02
N THR A 131 -11.70 23.13 0.67
CA THR A 131 -10.36 23.37 0.11
C THR A 131 -9.71 22.07 -0.31
N ASP A 132 -8.86 22.12 -1.31
CA ASP A 132 -8.03 21.01 -1.74
C ASP A 132 -7.24 20.40 -0.57
N ARG A 133 -6.93 19.11 -0.69
CA ARG A 133 -6.16 18.37 0.31
C ARG A 133 -4.83 17.92 -0.27
N TYR A 134 -3.80 18.11 0.53
CA TYR A 134 -2.44 17.66 0.23
C TYR A 134 -2.11 16.47 1.13
N CYS A 135 -1.57 15.43 0.52
CA CYS A 135 -1.18 14.22 1.22
C CYS A 135 0.27 13.88 0.88
N PHE A 136 1.02 13.48 1.90
CA PHE A 136 2.35 12.89 1.74
C PHE A 136 2.25 11.41 2.12
N PHE A 137 2.71 10.56 1.22
CA PHE A 137 2.75 9.12 1.43
C PHE A 137 4.19 8.64 1.40
N LYS A 138 4.53 7.76 2.30
CA LYS A 138 5.66 6.86 2.15
C LYS A 138 5.11 5.55 1.61
N CYS A 139 5.65 5.10 0.48
CA CYS A 139 5.30 3.82 -0.13
C CYS A 139 6.49 2.88 0.05
N ASP A 140 6.24 1.72 0.63
CA ASP A 140 7.22 0.65 0.83
C ASP A 140 6.77 -0.56 0.00
N GLY A 141 7.57 -0.96 -1.00
CA GLY A 141 7.35 -2.17 -1.79
C GLY A 141 8.04 -3.37 -1.14
N ILE A 142 7.35 -4.50 -1.11
CA ILE A 142 7.86 -5.75 -0.54
C ILE A 142 7.62 -6.88 -1.53
N ASP A 143 8.69 -7.61 -1.83
CA ASP A 143 8.68 -8.76 -2.71
C ASP A 143 8.52 -10.04 -1.87
N CYS A 144 7.43 -10.77 -2.10
CA CYS A 144 7.11 -12.06 -1.50
C CYS A 144 6.86 -13.11 -2.59
N MET A 145 7.52 -13.00 -3.74
CA MET A 145 7.33 -13.91 -4.87
C MET A 145 7.83 -15.33 -4.59
N ASP A 146 8.73 -15.50 -3.63
CA ASP A 146 9.28 -16.81 -3.22
C ASP A 146 8.43 -17.52 -2.15
N ASP A 147 7.33 -16.91 -1.71
CA ASP A 147 6.41 -17.52 -0.76
C ASP A 147 5.51 -18.58 -1.41
N GLU A 148 4.85 -19.43 -0.60
CA GLU A 148 3.87 -20.42 -1.08
C GLU A 148 2.77 -19.82 -1.94
N ILE A 149 2.36 -18.58 -1.61
CA ILE A 149 1.47 -17.76 -2.43
C ILE A 149 2.29 -16.57 -2.91
N PRO A 150 2.80 -16.61 -4.16
CA PRO A 150 3.60 -15.51 -4.70
C PRO A 150 2.81 -14.21 -4.73
N GLN A 151 3.38 -13.15 -4.15
CA GLN A 151 2.73 -11.86 -4.11
C GLN A 151 3.74 -10.72 -3.97
N ILE A 152 3.32 -9.54 -4.39
CA ILE A 152 4.04 -8.30 -4.18
C ILE A 152 3.11 -7.36 -3.40
N GLY A 153 3.61 -6.82 -2.30
CA GLY A 153 2.88 -5.87 -1.48
C GLY A 153 3.41 -4.46 -1.62
N VAL A 154 2.52 -3.49 -1.57
CA VAL A 154 2.89 -2.08 -1.44
C VAL A 154 2.14 -1.50 -0.25
N ILE A 155 2.87 -1.01 0.73
CA ILE A 155 2.32 -0.34 1.90
C ILE A 155 2.45 1.16 1.70
N MET A 156 1.33 1.88 1.79
CA MET A 156 1.30 3.33 1.73
C MET A 156 0.95 3.89 3.10
N THR A 157 1.88 4.66 3.67
CA THR A 157 1.68 5.32 4.96
C THR A 157 1.57 6.83 4.77
N VAL A 158 0.48 7.42 5.24
CA VAL A 158 0.28 8.88 5.27
C VAL A 158 1.11 9.48 6.42
N ARG A 159 1.78 10.60 6.14
CA ARG A 159 2.54 11.36 7.14
C ARG A 159 2.02 12.78 7.26
#